data_f7de107ad682686cfb455eef16afcabc
#
_entry.id   f7de107ad682686cfb455eef16afcabc
#
_cell.length_a   1.000
_cell.length_b   1.000
_cell.length_c   1.000
_cell.angle_alpha   90.00
_cell.angle_beta   90.00
_cell.angle_gamma   90.00
#
_symmetry.space_group_name_H-M   'P 1'
#
loop_
_entity.id
_entity.type
_entity.pdbx_description
1 polymer ?
#
loop_
_entity_poly.entity_id
_entity_poly.type
_entity_poly.pdbx_seq_one_letter_code
_entity_poly.pdbx_strand_id
1 'polypeptide(L)'
;MKGIDNAKLCPILSAKIMSQSEEELPVIVQLMEDDVHLKDGIMGIATKVQASLPLIDALACNLTPDTIYRLASNPDIRYISFDSRVFTQLDIAMPTVGAEILHRDGYRGKGVTIAIVDTGISPHYDLTQSHNRIVGFKDLVNGKAYPYDDNGHGTHVAGIIAGNGYSSGGKYVGVAPESNILAVKALDKNGSGPTSGIIEAISYIVQSRNQYNTKIINFSMGTPANNSCAKDPLCRAVEQAVKSGIVVV
;
A
#
# COMPACT_ATOMS: atom_id res chain seq x y z
N MET A 1 35.96 9.39 -13.50
CA MET A 1 34.66 9.04 -12.93
C MET A 1 34.90 8.36 -11.59
N LYS A 2 34.64 9.04 -10.44
CA LYS A 2 34.72 8.41 -9.11
C LYS A 2 33.63 7.35 -9.06
N GLY A 3 33.98 6.15 -8.56
CA GLY A 3 33.07 5.02 -8.53
C GLY A 3 31.75 5.35 -7.90
N ILE A 4 30.70 5.24 -8.69
CA ILE A 4 29.31 5.39 -8.27
C ILE A 4 29.02 4.19 -7.39
N ASP A 5 28.53 4.43 -6.19
CA ASP A 5 28.11 3.35 -5.30
C ASP A 5 26.76 2.78 -5.78
N ASN A 6 26.84 1.95 -6.85
CA ASN A 6 25.68 1.24 -7.40
C ASN A 6 24.99 0.34 -6.35
N ALA A 7 25.63 0.11 -5.19
CA ALA A 7 25.04 -0.68 -4.12
C ALA A 7 23.83 0.01 -3.45
N LYS A 8 23.72 1.34 -3.59
CA LYS A 8 22.59 2.11 -3.06
C LYS A 8 21.45 2.35 -4.06
N LEU A 9 21.57 1.89 -5.30
CA LEU A 9 20.53 2.03 -6.33
C LEU A 9 19.88 0.68 -6.62
N CYS A 10 18.57 0.70 -6.83
CA CYS A 10 17.88 -0.52 -7.27
C CYS A 10 18.23 -0.85 -8.74
N PRO A 11 18.25 -2.13 -9.13
CA PRO A 11 18.61 -2.56 -10.48
C PRO A 11 17.79 -1.91 -11.59
N ILE A 12 16.47 -1.72 -11.36
CA ILE A 12 15.58 -1.04 -12.33
C ILE A 12 16.01 0.41 -12.54
N LEU A 13 16.29 1.12 -11.44
CA LEU A 13 16.69 2.52 -11.48
C LEU A 13 18.03 2.65 -12.23
N SER A 14 18.98 1.79 -11.91
CA SER A 14 20.28 1.73 -12.59
C SER A 14 20.13 1.48 -14.10
N ALA A 15 19.27 0.54 -14.50
CA ALA A 15 19.00 0.25 -15.91
C ALA A 15 18.34 1.43 -16.63
N LYS A 16 17.35 2.10 -15.99
CA LYS A 16 16.70 3.29 -16.56
C LYS A 16 17.66 4.45 -16.76
N ILE A 17 18.52 4.71 -15.80
CA ILE A 17 19.55 5.76 -15.90
C ILE A 17 20.56 5.45 -17.02
N MET A 18 20.98 4.18 -17.15
CA MET A 18 21.89 3.75 -18.21
C MET A 18 21.31 3.84 -19.61
N SER A 19 19.98 3.80 -19.76
CA SER A 19 19.31 3.94 -21.07
C SER A 19 19.35 5.37 -21.64
N GLN A 20 20.08 6.28 -21.03
CA GLN A 20 20.29 7.67 -21.41
C GLN A 20 19.01 8.52 -21.51
N SER A 21 17.98 8.21 -20.74
CA SER A 21 16.85 9.09 -20.59
C SER A 21 17.29 10.30 -19.75
N GLU A 22 17.17 11.50 -20.33
CA GLU A 22 17.28 12.77 -19.58
C GLU A 22 16.01 13.04 -18.75
N GLU A 23 15.02 12.17 -18.86
CA GLU A 23 13.74 12.30 -18.19
C GLU A 23 13.90 12.10 -16.68
N GLU A 24 13.12 12.87 -15.94
CA GLU A 24 12.99 12.71 -14.51
C GLU A 24 12.37 11.36 -14.17
N LEU A 25 12.92 10.73 -13.15
CA LEU A 25 12.49 9.42 -12.71
C LEU A 25 11.78 9.52 -11.36
N PRO A 26 10.61 8.89 -11.19
CA PRO A 26 9.97 8.76 -9.88
C PRO A 26 10.77 7.80 -9.02
N VAL A 27 11.17 8.27 -7.84
CA VAL A 27 12.03 7.52 -6.91
C VAL A 27 11.54 7.62 -5.49
N ILE A 28 11.89 6.60 -4.68
CA ILE A 28 11.79 6.62 -3.23
C ILE A 28 13.22 6.70 -2.69
N VAL A 29 13.53 7.81 -2.03
CA VAL A 29 14.82 8.06 -1.40
C VAL A 29 14.70 7.72 0.08
N GLN A 30 15.37 6.66 0.53
CA GLN A 30 15.42 6.23 1.93
C GLN A 30 16.64 6.82 2.61
N LEU A 31 16.46 7.43 3.78
CA LEU A 31 17.50 7.98 4.61
C LEU A 31 18.00 6.95 5.64
N MET A 32 19.20 7.17 6.19
CA MET A 32 19.70 6.36 7.30
C MET A 32 18.88 6.58 8.57
N GLU A 33 18.51 7.83 8.83
CA GLU A 33 17.70 8.30 9.96
C GLU A 33 16.72 9.39 9.49
N ASP A 34 15.75 9.74 10.31
CA ASP A 34 14.77 10.81 10.01
C ASP A 34 15.42 12.19 10.14
N ASP A 35 16.14 12.63 9.11
CA ASP A 35 16.77 13.94 9.02
C ASP A 35 15.89 14.93 8.25
N VAL A 36 15.29 15.87 8.98
CA VAL A 36 14.41 16.91 8.41
C VAL A 36 15.18 17.84 7.46
N HIS A 37 16.43 18.21 7.78
CA HIS A 37 17.21 19.11 6.92
C HIS A 37 17.61 18.45 5.62
N LEU A 38 17.96 17.16 5.66
CA LEU A 38 18.26 16.41 4.46
C LEU A 38 16.99 16.22 3.60
N LYS A 39 15.84 15.96 4.21
CA LYS A 39 14.55 15.88 3.50
C LYS A 39 14.21 17.23 2.83
N ASP A 40 14.34 18.34 3.54
CA ASP A 40 14.10 19.68 2.99
C ASP A 40 15.06 19.97 1.82
N GLY A 41 16.31 19.58 1.95
CA GLY A 41 17.30 19.70 0.87
C GLY A 41 16.91 18.89 -0.37
N ILE A 42 16.44 17.66 -0.20
CA ILE A 42 15.96 16.81 -1.31
C ILE A 42 14.70 17.42 -1.93
N MET A 43 13.75 17.87 -1.12
CA MET A 43 12.54 18.53 -1.60
C MET A 43 12.85 19.78 -2.42
N GLY A 44 13.88 20.54 -2.04
CA GLY A 44 14.32 21.76 -2.75
C GLY A 44 14.92 21.50 -4.13
N ILE A 45 15.42 20.30 -4.41
CA ILE A 45 16.01 19.91 -5.71
C ILE A 45 15.11 18.98 -6.52
N ALA A 46 14.05 18.46 -5.92
CA ALA A 46 13.07 17.63 -6.61
C ALA A 46 12.16 18.49 -7.48
N THR A 47 11.86 18.04 -8.67
CA THR A 47 10.91 18.72 -9.57
C THR A 47 9.46 18.50 -9.16
N LYS A 48 9.20 17.37 -8.51
CA LYS A 48 7.92 17.04 -7.90
C LYS A 48 8.15 16.18 -6.65
N VAL A 49 7.53 16.56 -5.55
CA VAL A 49 7.43 15.73 -4.34
C VAL A 49 6.06 15.07 -4.33
N GLN A 50 6.02 13.73 -4.29
CA GLN A 50 4.79 12.94 -4.21
C GLN A 50 4.33 12.76 -2.77
N ALA A 51 5.25 12.30 -1.89
CA ALA A 51 4.91 12.02 -0.50
C ALA A 51 6.14 12.04 0.41
N SER A 52 5.95 12.41 1.67
CA SER A 52 6.86 12.06 2.76
C SER A 52 6.43 10.71 3.34
N LEU A 53 7.39 9.80 3.54
CA LEU A 53 7.17 8.42 3.97
C LEU A 53 7.86 8.18 5.34
N PRO A 54 7.34 8.78 6.44
CA PRO A 54 8.02 8.77 7.74
C PRO A 54 8.13 7.37 8.35
N LEU A 55 7.27 6.41 7.94
CA LEU A 55 7.30 5.03 8.41
C LEU A 55 8.64 4.32 8.10
N ILE A 56 9.34 4.76 7.06
CA ILE A 56 10.59 4.16 6.57
C ILE A 56 11.71 5.20 6.38
N ASP A 57 11.57 6.38 6.96
CA ASP A 57 12.49 7.52 6.84
C ASP A 57 12.80 7.87 5.38
N ALA A 58 11.76 8.02 4.54
CA ALA A 58 11.94 8.21 3.11
C ALA A 58 11.11 9.34 2.53
N LEU A 59 11.48 9.72 1.30
CA LEU A 59 10.78 10.69 0.47
C LEU A 59 10.49 10.09 -0.91
N ALA A 60 9.25 10.21 -1.39
CA ALA A 60 8.89 9.89 -2.77
C ALA A 60 8.88 11.18 -3.59
N CYS A 61 9.71 11.24 -4.65
CA CYS A 61 9.87 12.44 -5.47
C CYS A 61 10.37 12.11 -6.88
N ASN A 62 10.27 13.09 -7.79
CA ASN A 62 10.88 12.99 -9.12
C ASN A 62 12.27 13.65 -9.09
N LEU A 63 13.27 12.95 -9.58
CA LEU A 63 14.64 13.41 -9.64
C LEU A 63 15.26 13.13 -11.02
N THR A 64 16.15 14.01 -11.44
CA THR A 64 16.99 13.76 -12.61
C THR A 64 18.04 12.69 -12.33
N PRO A 65 18.53 11.95 -13.35
CA PRO A 65 19.60 10.97 -13.20
C PRO A 65 20.83 11.50 -12.47
N ASP A 66 21.30 12.71 -12.79
CA ASP A 66 22.44 13.33 -12.13
C ASP A 66 22.21 13.58 -10.65
N THR A 67 21.02 14.01 -10.28
CA THR A 67 20.64 14.22 -8.89
C THR A 67 20.59 12.91 -8.12
N ILE A 68 20.04 11.85 -8.73
CA ILE A 68 20.02 10.49 -8.16
C ILE A 68 21.45 10.01 -7.86
N TYR A 69 22.38 10.17 -8.79
CA TYR A 69 23.76 9.78 -8.59
C TYR A 69 24.45 10.56 -7.47
N ARG A 70 24.22 11.89 -7.39
CA ARG A 70 24.77 12.70 -6.29
C ARG A 70 24.23 12.25 -4.93
N LEU A 71 22.92 11.97 -4.84
CA LEU A 71 22.32 11.48 -3.61
C LEU A 71 22.82 10.07 -3.23
N ALA A 72 23.01 9.18 -4.19
CA ALA A 72 23.56 7.84 -3.92
C ALA A 72 24.97 7.89 -3.31
N SER A 73 25.73 8.95 -3.59
CA SER A 73 27.08 9.17 -3.01
C SER A 73 27.04 9.78 -1.59
N ASN A 74 25.87 10.20 -1.09
CA ASN A 74 25.73 10.74 0.26
C ASN A 74 25.68 9.60 1.28
N PRO A 75 26.50 9.60 2.35
CA PRO A 75 26.49 8.56 3.38
C PRO A 75 25.15 8.45 4.12
N ASP A 76 24.42 9.57 4.26
CA ASP A 76 23.16 9.63 4.99
C ASP A 76 21.96 9.09 4.16
N ILE A 77 22.19 8.78 2.88
CA ILE A 77 21.22 8.06 2.05
C ILE A 77 21.44 6.56 2.20
N ARG A 78 20.40 5.86 2.60
CA ARG A 78 20.41 4.39 2.75
C ARG A 78 20.28 3.69 1.40
N TYR A 79 19.25 4.09 0.63
CA TYR A 79 18.92 3.44 -0.64
C TYR A 79 18.01 4.33 -1.49
N ILE A 80 18.11 4.21 -2.81
CA ILE A 80 17.22 4.88 -3.75
C ILE A 80 16.62 3.81 -4.67
N SER A 81 15.28 3.72 -4.66
CA SER A 81 14.54 2.80 -5.52
C SER A 81 13.66 3.54 -6.52
N PHE A 82 13.41 2.90 -7.65
CA PHE A 82 12.39 3.37 -8.58
C PHE A 82 11.00 3.22 -7.93
N ASP A 83 10.17 4.26 -8.00
CA ASP A 83 8.78 4.22 -7.52
C ASP A 83 7.92 3.50 -8.56
N SER A 84 7.97 2.17 -8.51
CA SER A 84 7.30 1.29 -9.45
C SER A 84 5.79 1.33 -9.25
N ARG A 85 5.03 1.18 -10.35
CA ARG A 85 3.59 0.97 -10.26
C ARG A 85 3.27 -0.44 -9.78
N VAL A 86 2.25 -0.54 -8.92
CA VAL A 86 1.62 -1.79 -8.51
C VAL A 86 0.29 -1.98 -9.24
N PHE A 87 -0.11 -3.24 -9.47
CA PHE A 87 -1.30 -3.61 -10.23
C PHE A 87 -2.14 -4.59 -9.42
N THR A 88 -3.48 -4.55 -9.63
CA THR A 88 -4.41 -5.52 -9.03
C THR A 88 -4.16 -6.93 -9.57
N GLN A 89 -4.22 -7.93 -8.67
CA GLN A 89 -4.21 -9.34 -9.03
C GLN A 89 -5.36 -10.02 -8.31
N LEU A 90 -6.17 -10.80 -9.06
CA LEU A 90 -7.31 -11.55 -8.54
C LEU A 90 -7.10 -13.04 -8.78
N ASP A 91 -7.25 -13.82 -7.72
CA ASP A 91 -7.42 -15.25 -7.85
C ASP A 91 -8.43 -15.84 -6.85
N ILE A 92 -9.01 -16.94 -7.25
CA ILE A 92 -10.15 -17.69 -6.78
C ILE A 92 -9.92 -18.21 -5.35
N ALA A 93 -10.66 -17.74 -4.34
CA ALA A 93 -10.30 -18.09 -2.96
C ALA A 93 -11.38 -18.75 -2.08
N MET A 94 -12.67 -18.59 -2.34
CA MET A 94 -13.66 -18.84 -1.30
C MET A 94 -13.94 -20.31 -0.93
N PRO A 95 -14.10 -21.27 -1.86
CA PRO A 95 -14.34 -22.67 -1.47
C PRO A 95 -13.09 -23.37 -0.92
N THR A 96 -11.90 -22.86 -1.29
CA THR A 96 -10.62 -23.54 -1.03
C THR A 96 -10.15 -23.44 0.42
N VAL A 97 -10.57 -22.40 1.16
CA VAL A 97 -10.07 -22.13 2.52
C VAL A 97 -10.92 -22.74 3.64
N GLY A 98 -12.05 -23.36 3.34
CA GLY A 98 -12.87 -24.07 4.33
C GLY A 98 -13.46 -23.15 5.43
N ALA A 99 -13.68 -21.87 5.17
CA ALA A 99 -14.14 -20.89 6.15
C ALA A 99 -15.50 -21.25 6.80
N GLU A 100 -16.32 -22.07 6.15
CA GLU A 100 -17.60 -22.54 6.68
C GLU A 100 -17.46 -23.29 8.01
N ILE A 101 -16.34 -23.99 8.23
CA ILE A 101 -16.08 -24.70 9.49
C ILE A 101 -15.97 -23.68 10.63
N LEU A 102 -15.18 -22.62 10.42
CA LEU A 102 -14.99 -21.55 11.40
C LEU A 102 -16.30 -20.80 11.67
N HIS A 103 -17.15 -20.60 10.64
CA HIS A 103 -18.47 -19.96 10.83
C HIS A 103 -19.39 -20.78 11.74
N ARG A 104 -19.35 -22.13 11.65
CA ARG A 104 -20.13 -23.03 12.53
C ARG A 104 -19.68 -22.92 13.98
N ASP A 105 -18.38 -22.70 14.19
CA ASP A 105 -17.78 -22.51 15.52
C ASP A 105 -17.93 -21.06 16.05
N GLY A 106 -18.61 -20.18 15.30
CA GLY A 106 -18.90 -18.79 15.68
C GLY A 106 -17.79 -17.80 15.34
N TYR A 107 -16.71 -18.21 14.67
CA TYR A 107 -15.63 -17.31 14.22
C TYR A 107 -16.01 -16.62 12.91
N ARG A 108 -16.54 -15.39 12.99
CA ARG A 108 -17.07 -14.63 11.88
C ARG A 108 -16.44 -13.24 11.72
N GLY A 109 -15.36 -12.95 12.45
CA GLY A 109 -14.61 -11.70 12.39
C GLY A 109 -15.19 -10.55 13.23
N LYS A 110 -16.15 -10.80 14.11
CA LYS A 110 -16.77 -9.78 14.97
C LYS A 110 -15.74 -9.05 15.81
N GLY A 111 -15.78 -7.70 15.79
CA GLY A 111 -14.86 -6.86 16.55
C GLY A 111 -13.48 -6.67 15.94
N VAL A 112 -13.19 -7.29 14.80
CA VAL A 112 -11.94 -7.12 14.05
C VAL A 112 -12.17 -6.17 12.89
N THR A 113 -11.23 -5.24 12.66
CA THR A 113 -11.20 -4.43 11.45
C THR A 113 -10.10 -4.92 10.52
N ILE A 114 -10.47 -5.10 9.26
CA ILE A 114 -9.57 -5.45 8.16
C ILE A 114 -9.40 -4.19 7.29
N ALA A 115 -8.18 -3.72 7.17
CA ALA A 115 -7.85 -2.66 6.22
C ALA A 115 -7.66 -3.28 4.83
N ILE A 116 -8.37 -2.76 3.84
CA ILE A 116 -8.29 -3.19 2.44
C ILE A 116 -7.66 -2.06 1.65
N VAL A 117 -6.43 -2.27 1.18
CA VAL A 117 -5.69 -1.32 0.36
C VAL A 117 -5.88 -1.72 -1.10
N ASP A 118 -6.70 -0.95 -1.83
CA ASP A 118 -7.15 -1.36 -3.16
C ASP A 118 -7.66 -0.16 -3.99
N THR A 119 -8.52 -0.41 -4.98
CA THR A 119 -9.14 0.61 -5.86
C THR A 119 -10.23 1.44 -5.19
N GLY A 120 -10.51 1.20 -3.92
CA GLY A 120 -11.62 1.76 -3.16
C GLY A 120 -12.68 0.71 -2.83
N ILE A 121 -13.76 1.13 -2.19
CA ILE A 121 -14.91 0.27 -1.86
C ILE A 121 -16.19 1.05 -2.09
N SER A 122 -17.09 0.53 -2.91
CA SER A 122 -18.46 1.02 -3.03
C SER A 122 -19.32 0.51 -1.87
N PRO A 123 -20.20 1.34 -1.28
CA PRO A 123 -21.10 0.94 -0.21
C PRO A 123 -22.15 -0.07 -0.72
N HIS A 124 -21.79 -1.32 -0.86
CA HIS A 124 -22.67 -2.41 -1.26
C HIS A 124 -23.52 -2.88 -0.07
N TYR A 125 -24.74 -3.37 -0.33
CA TYR A 125 -25.65 -3.84 0.74
C TYR A 125 -25.03 -4.94 1.61
N ASP A 126 -24.25 -5.83 1.04
CA ASP A 126 -23.55 -6.88 1.79
C ASP A 126 -22.49 -6.35 2.77
N LEU A 127 -22.13 -5.08 2.67
CA LEU A 127 -21.18 -4.40 3.55
C LEU A 127 -21.86 -3.40 4.50
N THR A 128 -23.09 -2.95 4.15
CA THR A 128 -23.77 -1.85 4.85
C THR A 128 -25.08 -2.26 5.53
N GLN A 129 -25.67 -3.42 5.18
CA GLN A 129 -26.83 -4.00 5.84
C GLN A 129 -26.35 -5.14 6.76
N SER A 130 -26.87 -5.38 7.93
CA SER A 130 -27.86 -4.68 8.77
C SER A 130 -27.32 -3.44 9.48
N HIS A 131 -26.00 -3.24 9.45
CA HIS A 131 -25.30 -2.04 9.91
C HIS A 131 -24.10 -1.78 9.00
N ASN A 132 -23.69 -0.53 8.90
CA ASN A 132 -22.54 -0.16 8.07
C ASN A 132 -21.24 -0.65 8.72
N ARG A 133 -20.53 -1.55 8.04
CA ARG A 133 -19.26 -2.11 8.50
C ARG A 133 -18.04 -1.45 7.84
N ILE A 134 -18.25 -0.50 6.93
CA ILE A 134 -17.18 0.39 6.42
C ILE A 134 -16.99 1.49 7.46
N VAL A 135 -16.10 1.25 8.42
CA VAL A 135 -15.89 2.12 9.59
C VAL A 135 -14.94 3.29 9.32
N GLY A 136 -14.20 3.25 8.21
CA GLY A 136 -13.32 4.32 7.77
C GLY A 136 -13.02 4.24 6.28
N PHE A 137 -12.68 5.39 5.71
CA PHE A 137 -12.27 5.51 4.31
C PHE A 137 -11.14 6.54 4.18
N LYS A 138 -10.12 6.19 3.42
CA LYS A 138 -9.03 7.09 3.03
C LYS A 138 -8.78 6.99 1.54
N ASP A 139 -8.85 8.10 0.83
CA ASP A 139 -8.54 8.20 -0.60
C ASP A 139 -7.19 8.90 -0.78
N LEU A 140 -6.18 8.14 -1.22
CA LEU A 140 -4.84 8.64 -1.53
C LEU A 140 -4.66 8.98 -3.03
N VAL A 141 -5.70 8.75 -3.84
CA VAL A 141 -5.66 8.98 -5.29
C VAL A 141 -6.30 10.31 -5.67
N ASN A 142 -7.52 10.56 -5.19
CA ASN A 142 -8.31 11.76 -5.57
C ASN A 142 -8.69 12.64 -4.36
N GLY A 143 -8.36 12.21 -3.12
CA GLY A 143 -8.64 12.95 -1.89
C GLY A 143 -10.11 13.08 -1.51
N LYS A 144 -11.00 12.21 -2.03
CA LYS A 144 -12.44 12.25 -1.69
C LYS A 144 -12.69 11.75 -0.27
N ALA A 145 -13.68 12.32 0.39
CA ALA A 145 -14.01 12.00 1.79
C ALA A 145 -15.04 10.86 1.95
N TYR A 146 -15.62 10.35 0.88
CA TYR A 146 -16.66 9.32 0.92
C TYR A 146 -16.23 8.06 0.18
N PRO A 147 -16.63 6.85 0.65
CA PRO A 147 -16.30 5.60 0.01
C PRO A 147 -16.85 5.52 -1.42
N TYR A 148 -16.01 5.12 -2.34
CA TYR A 148 -16.35 4.80 -3.72
C TYR A 148 -15.29 3.86 -4.31
N ASP A 149 -15.64 3.23 -5.43
CA ASP A 149 -14.76 2.38 -6.21
C ASP A 149 -15.07 2.60 -7.71
N ASP A 150 -14.11 3.15 -8.43
CA ASP A 150 -14.25 3.46 -9.85
C ASP A 150 -13.62 2.39 -10.77
N ASN A 151 -13.23 1.24 -10.17
CA ASN A 151 -12.73 0.06 -10.86
C ASN A 151 -13.60 -1.18 -10.57
N GLY A 152 -13.97 -1.38 -9.32
CA GLY A 152 -14.76 -2.52 -8.84
C GLY A 152 -13.96 -3.62 -8.15
N HIS A 153 -12.62 -3.65 -8.32
CA HIS A 153 -11.76 -4.70 -7.74
C HIS A 153 -11.80 -4.68 -6.20
N GLY A 154 -11.57 -3.53 -5.58
CA GLY A 154 -11.56 -3.42 -4.13
C GLY A 154 -12.91 -3.74 -3.50
N THR A 155 -14.02 -3.40 -4.16
CA THR A 155 -15.37 -3.78 -3.72
C THR A 155 -15.57 -5.29 -3.79
N HIS A 156 -15.08 -5.94 -4.83
CA HIS A 156 -15.12 -7.39 -4.98
C HIS A 156 -14.29 -8.08 -3.89
N VAL A 157 -13.06 -7.62 -3.66
CA VAL A 157 -12.19 -8.11 -2.56
C VAL A 157 -12.90 -7.94 -1.20
N ALA A 158 -13.52 -6.79 -0.94
CA ALA A 158 -14.28 -6.57 0.28
C ALA A 158 -15.46 -7.54 0.44
N GLY A 159 -16.13 -7.89 -0.66
CA GLY A 159 -17.18 -8.91 -0.69
C GLY A 159 -16.67 -10.30 -0.30
N ILE A 160 -15.51 -10.73 -0.85
CA ILE A 160 -14.86 -12.00 -0.51
C ILE A 160 -14.44 -12.03 0.97
N ILE A 161 -13.89 -10.94 1.48
CA ILE A 161 -13.43 -10.84 2.87
C ILE A 161 -14.61 -10.77 3.84
N ALA A 162 -15.55 -9.86 3.60
CA ALA A 162 -16.50 -9.40 4.62
C ALA A 162 -17.97 -9.32 4.16
N GLY A 163 -18.32 -9.79 2.97
CA GLY A 163 -19.70 -9.83 2.51
C GLY A 163 -20.57 -10.67 3.45
N ASN A 164 -21.70 -10.12 3.92
CA ASN A 164 -22.61 -10.86 4.82
C ASN A 164 -23.68 -11.65 4.09
N GLY A 165 -23.70 -11.60 2.75
CA GLY A 165 -24.66 -12.32 1.94
C GLY A 165 -26.07 -11.73 1.92
N TYR A 166 -26.27 -10.50 2.40
CA TYR A 166 -27.58 -9.86 2.47
C TYR A 166 -28.31 -9.88 1.12
N SER A 167 -27.62 -9.48 0.06
CA SER A 167 -28.19 -9.43 -1.30
C SER A 167 -28.49 -10.79 -1.92
N SER A 168 -27.90 -11.85 -1.40
CA SER A 168 -28.07 -13.23 -1.88
C SER A 168 -28.90 -14.12 -0.95
N GLY A 169 -29.53 -13.54 0.07
CA GLY A 169 -30.27 -14.32 1.08
C GLY A 169 -29.37 -15.28 1.87
N GLY A 170 -28.10 -14.93 2.08
CA GLY A 170 -27.12 -15.73 2.80
C GLY A 170 -26.39 -16.77 1.95
N LYS A 171 -26.61 -16.80 0.63
CA LYS A 171 -25.97 -17.79 -0.25
C LYS A 171 -24.48 -17.51 -0.48
N TYR A 172 -24.11 -16.24 -0.66
CA TYR A 172 -22.73 -15.81 -0.89
C TYR A 172 -22.25 -14.98 0.30
N VAL A 173 -21.47 -15.61 1.18
CA VAL A 173 -20.98 -14.99 2.42
C VAL A 173 -19.46 -15.00 2.39
N GLY A 174 -18.85 -13.89 2.75
CA GLY A 174 -17.39 -13.74 2.83
C GLY A 174 -16.76 -14.51 3.99
N VAL A 175 -15.43 -14.52 4.05
CA VAL A 175 -14.66 -15.27 5.07
C VAL A 175 -14.90 -14.74 6.49
N ALA A 176 -15.03 -13.41 6.65
CA ALA A 176 -15.23 -12.74 7.94
C ALA A 176 -16.44 -11.78 7.88
N PRO A 177 -17.68 -12.30 7.73
CA PRO A 177 -18.86 -11.51 7.39
C PRO A 177 -19.32 -10.54 8.49
N GLU A 178 -18.74 -10.61 9.69
CA GLU A 178 -19.03 -9.70 10.81
C GLU A 178 -17.86 -8.76 11.11
N SER A 179 -16.78 -8.80 10.30
CA SER A 179 -15.66 -7.88 10.44
C SER A 179 -16.01 -6.47 9.96
N ASN A 180 -15.33 -5.48 10.54
CA ASN A 180 -15.32 -4.12 10.03
C ASN A 180 -14.27 -3.95 8.92
N ILE A 181 -14.45 -2.92 8.11
CA ILE A 181 -13.58 -2.60 6.98
C ILE A 181 -13.07 -1.17 7.14
N LEU A 182 -11.74 -1.00 7.07
CA LEU A 182 -11.09 0.27 6.81
C LEU A 182 -10.69 0.27 5.33
N ALA A 183 -11.39 1.03 4.52
CA ALA A 183 -11.13 1.11 3.08
C ALA A 183 -10.04 2.15 2.80
N VAL A 184 -8.95 1.76 2.13
CA VAL A 184 -7.89 2.68 1.72
C VAL A 184 -7.71 2.57 0.21
N LYS A 185 -8.19 3.61 -0.51
CA LYS A 185 -8.01 3.68 -1.96
C LYS A 185 -6.59 4.19 -2.26
N ALA A 186 -5.74 3.29 -2.73
CA ALA A 186 -4.36 3.56 -3.15
C ALA A 186 -4.13 3.26 -4.64
N LEU A 187 -5.11 2.61 -5.30
CA LEU A 187 -5.10 2.29 -6.72
C LEU A 187 -6.16 3.11 -7.45
N ASP A 188 -5.82 3.55 -8.67
CA ASP A 188 -6.68 4.33 -9.55
C ASP A 188 -7.77 3.48 -10.23
N LYS A 189 -8.56 4.08 -11.11
CA LYS A 189 -9.61 3.41 -11.88
C LYS A 189 -9.10 2.31 -12.83
N ASN A 190 -7.81 2.27 -13.10
CA ASN A 190 -7.18 1.23 -13.92
C ASN A 190 -6.59 0.10 -13.06
N GLY A 191 -6.78 0.12 -11.73
CA GLY A 191 -6.21 -0.84 -10.79
C GLY A 191 -4.71 -0.67 -10.58
N SER A 192 -4.18 0.53 -10.70
CA SER A 192 -2.75 0.83 -10.68
C SER A 192 -2.43 1.99 -9.75
N GLY A 193 -1.30 1.93 -9.08
CA GLY A 193 -0.81 3.00 -8.20
C GLY A 193 0.70 2.94 -7.99
N PRO A 194 1.34 3.99 -7.49
CA PRO A 194 2.75 4.00 -7.18
C PRO A 194 3.03 3.23 -5.87
N THR A 195 4.20 2.63 -5.75
CA THR A 195 4.65 1.96 -4.52
C THR A 195 4.66 2.90 -3.32
N SER A 196 5.00 4.18 -3.54
CA SER A 196 4.93 5.22 -2.50
C SER A 196 3.52 5.39 -1.93
N GLY A 197 2.48 5.34 -2.77
CA GLY A 197 1.08 5.40 -2.34
C GLY A 197 0.69 4.20 -1.47
N ILE A 198 1.23 3.01 -1.76
CA ILE A 198 1.00 1.82 -0.92
C ILE A 198 1.70 1.98 0.44
N ILE A 199 2.93 2.52 0.46
CA ILE A 199 3.65 2.79 1.71
C ILE A 199 2.92 3.85 2.53
N GLU A 200 2.36 4.88 1.90
CA GLU A 200 1.52 5.88 2.56
C GLU A 200 0.24 5.25 3.16
N ALA A 201 -0.40 4.33 2.42
CA ALA A 201 -1.54 3.56 2.92
C ALA A 201 -1.18 2.76 4.18
N ILE A 202 -0.04 2.05 4.17
CA ILE A 202 0.46 1.31 5.34
C ILE A 202 0.69 2.26 6.51
N SER A 203 1.34 3.40 6.27
CA SER A 203 1.61 4.42 7.30
C SER A 203 0.30 4.91 7.94
N TYR A 204 -0.70 5.28 7.13
CA TYR A 204 -2.01 5.69 7.62
C TYR A 204 -2.68 4.62 8.48
N ILE A 205 -2.65 3.36 8.03
CA ILE A 205 -3.27 2.23 8.75
C ILE A 205 -2.57 2.01 10.10
N VAL A 206 -1.23 2.01 10.12
CA VAL A 206 -0.45 1.84 11.37
C VAL A 206 -0.75 2.96 12.37
N GLN A 207 -0.82 4.22 11.91
CA GLN A 207 -1.13 5.36 12.76
C GLN A 207 -2.56 5.31 13.32
N SER A 208 -3.52 4.89 12.51
CA SER A 208 -4.95 4.84 12.88
C SER A 208 -5.40 3.49 13.46
N ARG A 209 -4.49 2.52 13.66
CA ARG A 209 -4.84 1.14 14.05
C ARG A 209 -5.65 1.04 15.34
N ASN A 210 -5.35 1.88 16.33
CA ASN A 210 -6.08 1.88 17.60
C ASN A 210 -7.46 2.51 17.46
N GLN A 211 -7.61 3.54 16.62
CA GLN A 211 -8.88 4.20 16.34
C GLN A 211 -9.88 3.24 15.71
N TYR A 212 -9.44 2.44 14.74
CA TYR A 212 -10.32 1.52 14.01
C TYR A 212 -10.25 0.07 14.52
N ASN A 213 -9.40 -0.23 15.50
CA ASN A 213 -9.09 -1.60 15.92
C ASN A 213 -8.63 -2.50 14.77
N THR A 214 -7.77 -1.96 13.90
CA THR A 214 -7.26 -2.68 12.73
C THR A 214 -6.28 -3.77 13.16
N LYS A 215 -6.55 -5.00 12.72
CA LYS A 215 -5.74 -6.19 13.02
C LYS A 215 -5.10 -6.81 11.78
N ILE A 216 -5.67 -6.57 10.62
CA ILE A 216 -5.24 -7.18 9.37
C ILE A 216 -5.17 -6.09 8.29
N ILE A 217 -4.14 -6.17 7.43
CA ILE A 217 -4.07 -5.43 6.17
C ILE A 217 -4.13 -6.46 5.05
N ASN A 218 -5.02 -6.26 4.10
CA ASN A 218 -5.10 -7.04 2.88
C ASN A 218 -4.58 -6.24 1.68
N PHE A 219 -3.64 -6.83 0.93
CA PHE A 219 -3.13 -6.36 -0.34
C PHE A 219 -3.45 -7.38 -1.43
N SER A 220 -4.45 -7.12 -2.27
CA SER A 220 -4.79 -7.95 -3.43
C SER A 220 -4.11 -7.40 -4.69
N MET A 221 -2.79 -7.19 -4.62
CA MET A 221 -1.98 -6.59 -5.68
C MET A 221 -0.56 -7.13 -5.67
N GLY A 222 0.20 -6.89 -6.72
CA GLY A 222 1.59 -7.29 -6.80
C GLY A 222 2.43 -6.37 -7.67
N THR A 223 3.73 -6.39 -7.42
CA THR A 223 4.75 -5.73 -8.23
C THR A 223 5.88 -6.73 -8.52
N PRO A 224 6.60 -6.60 -9.64
CA PRO A 224 7.76 -7.43 -9.88
C PRO A 224 8.79 -7.30 -8.76
N ALA A 225 9.24 -8.44 -8.21
CA ALA A 225 10.26 -8.47 -7.17
C ALA A 225 11.65 -8.25 -7.80
N ASN A 226 12.17 -7.04 -7.69
CA ASN A 226 13.44 -6.65 -8.31
C ASN A 226 14.57 -6.46 -7.30
N ASN A 227 14.27 -6.56 -6.01
CA ASN A 227 15.23 -6.36 -4.91
C ASN A 227 15.07 -7.43 -3.83
N SER A 228 16.09 -7.63 -3.02
CA SER A 228 15.91 -8.36 -1.75
C SER A 228 15.02 -7.54 -0.81
N CYS A 229 14.22 -8.22 0.01
CA CYS A 229 13.32 -7.57 0.97
C CYS A 229 14.07 -6.60 1.92
N ALA A 230 15.31 -6.88 2.25
CA ALA A 230 16.14 -6.00 3.10
C ALA A 230 16.39 -4.60 2.49
N LYS A 231 16.29 -4.48 1.15
CA LYS A 231 16.49 -3.22 0.42
C LYS A 231 15.19 -2.63 -0.13
N ASP A 232 14.14 -3.43 -0.20
CA ASP A 232 12.86 -3.02 -0.77
C ASP A 232 12.08 -2.12 0.22
N PRO A 233 11.69 -0.89 -0.17
CA PRO A 233 10.98 0.02 0.73
C PRO A 233 9.58 -0.48 1.11
N LEU A 234 8.90 -1.21 0.24
CA LEU A 234 7.58 -1.79 0.54
C LEU A 234 7.72 -2.90 1.58
N CYS A 235 8.73 -3.78 1.45
CA CYS A 235 9.04 -4.79 2.46
C CYS A 235 9.30 -4.16 3.84
N ARG A 236 10.05 -3.05 3.89
CA ARG A 236 10.31 -2.33 5.14
C ARG A 236 9.03 -1.77 5.76
N ALA A 237 8.14 -1.20 4.95
CA ALA A 237 6.86 -0.70 5.43
C ALA A 237 5.98 -1.83 5.99
N VAL A 238 5.91 -2.98 5.29
CA VAL A 238 5.21 -4.19 5.76
C VAL A 238 5.79 -4.69 7.09
N GLU A 239 7.13 -4.74 7.22
CA GLU A 239 7.78 -5.12 8.49
C GLU A 239 7.35 -4.19 9.65
N GLN A 240 7.24 -2.88 9.41
CA GLN A 240 6.79 -1.95 10.44
C GLN A 240 5.32 -2.18 10.83
N ALA A 241 4.45 -2.51 9.87
CA ALA A 241 3.06 -2.89 10.17
C ALA A 241 3.01 -4.16 11.03
N VAL A 242 3.78 -5.19 10.69
CA VAL A 242 3.86 -6.45 11.46
C VAL A 242 4.42 -6.20 12.87
N LYS A 243 5.50 -5.41 13.02
CA LYS A 243 6.04 -5.00 14.33
C LYS A 243 5.03 -4.22 15.17
N SER A 244 4.08 -3.54 14.53
CA SER A 244 2.99 -2.82 15.19
C SER A 244 1.81 -3.73 15.60
N GLY A 245 1.92 -5.06 15.39
CA GLY A 245 0.92 -6.05 15.78
C GLY A 245 -0.20 -6.23 14.74
N ILE A 246 0.04 -5.87 13.48
CA ILE A 246 -0.91 -6.03 12.38
C ILE A 246 -0.48 -7.24 11.54
N VAL A 247 -1.41 -8.13 11.21
CA VAL A 247 -1.18 -9.21 10.23
C VAL A 247 -1.29 -8.62 8.82
N VAL A 248 -0.34 -8.94 7.96
CA VAL A 248 -0.34 -8.47 6.55
C VAL A 248 -0.46 -9.66 5.62
N VAL A 249 -1.40 -9.61 4.69
CA VAL A 249 -1.71 -10.64 3.68
C VAL A 249 -1.78 -10.01 2.30
#